data_306f880de1c814effcb874645a0114c5
#
_entry.id   306f880de1c814effcb874645a0114c5
#
_cell.length_a   1.000
_cell.length_b   1.000
_cell.length_c   1.000
_cell.angle_alpha   90.00
_cell.angle_beta   90.00
_cell.angle_gamma   90.00
#
_symmetry.space_group_name_H-M   'P 1'
#
loop_
_entity.id
_entity.type
_entity.pdbx_description
1 polymer ?
#
loop_
_entity_poly.entity_id
_entity_poly.type
_entity_poly.pdbx_seq_one_letter_code
_entity_poly.pdbx_strand_id
1 'polypeptide(L)'
;MIRFTRYLFVYEGEDGDARLRDSVSRQMKDLDKGIDYDFHAAADPEEALRHVSLYCDLHKDIDTCFVACGGDALTAAVAGGLMGAGEGKTLGVYDPSGTNSLAKYYEGMDFGSLAKLVDGTPAPIDMIRVNNSYAVNACVMGLESMVDGKGLTPSLSAVLKSSFRSVKITVDGVALDTGSVFLFTLANGKYAGGGLHCAPLALNNDGKMDLCVIRNMPPARLSKVLHALASGTLADEPAFAGDYTARRAKSVEVECAKDITLSLDGRPLIGKEFKARVVPSAVRLVVPAE
;
A
#
# COMPACT_ATOMS: atom_id res chain seq x y z
N MET A 1 10.59 7.96 24.75
CA MET A 1 11.23 7.77 23.43
C MET A 1 11.54 6.29 23.33
N ILE A 2 10.82 5.55 22.47
CA ILE A 2 11.07 4.12 22.22
C ILE A 2 12.30 4.09 21.31
N ARG A 3 13.43 3.60 21.80
CA ARG A 3 14.60 3.33 20.97
C ARG A 3 14.59 1.86 20.58
N PHE A 4 14.55 1.59 19.29
CA PHE A 4 14.82 0.26 18.79
C PHE A 4 16.29 -0.09 19.05
N THR A 5 16.54 -1.34 19.40
CA THR A 5 17.91 -1.83 19.59
C THR A 5 18.57 -2.14 18.26
N ARG A 6 17.78 -2.38 17.23
CA ARG A 6 18.26 -2.74 15.90
C ARG A 6 17.40 -2.16 14.77
N TYR A 7 18.05 -1.82 13.65
CA TYR A 7 17.42 -1.46 12.39
C TYR A 7 17.82 -2.47 11.31
N LEU A 8 16.84 -3.03 10.58
CA LEU A 8 17.10 -3.88 9.43
C LEU A 8 16.55 -3.19 8.18
N PHE A 9 17.46 -2.74 7.30
CA PHE A 9 17.12 -2.10 6.04
C PHE A 9 16.89 -3.16 4.96
N VAL A 10 15.66 -3.22 4.44
CA VAL A 10 15.23 -4.19 3.42
C VAL A 10 15.05 -3.46 2.10
N TYR A 11 15.70 -3.94 1.02
CA TYR A 11 15.60 -3.37 -0.33
C TYR A 11 15.54 -4.47 -1.39
N GLU A 12 15.08 -4.13 -2.60
CA GLU A 12 15.00 -5.07 -3.73
C GLU A 12 16.30 -5.08 -4.55
N GLY A 13 16.68 -6.29 -5.07
CA GLY A 13 17.78 -6.52 -5.98
C GLY A 13 18.93 -7.33 -5.39
N GLU A 14 19.56 -8.18 -6.20
CA GLU A 14 20.64 -9.10 -5.78
C GLU A 14 21.89 -8.34 -5.30
N ASP A 15 22.25 -7.24 -5.93
CA ASP A 15 23.40 -6.41 -5.52
C ASP A 15 22.99 -5.20 -4.67
N GLY A 16 21.69 -5.00 -4.48
CA GLY A 16 21.11 -3.81 -3.88
C GLY A 16 21.64 -2.53 -4.53
N ASP A 17 20.89 -1.45 -4.49
CA ASP A 17 21.46 -0.19 -4.91
C ASP A 17 22.64 0.15 -3.97
N ALA A 18 23.87 -0.10 -4.41
CA ALA A 18 25.08 0.19 -3.65
C ALA A 18 25.09 1.65 -3.18
N ARG A 19 24.50 2.56 -3.96
CA ARG A 19 24.33 3.98 -3.61
C ARG A 19 23.37 4.15 -2.42
N LEU A 20 22.29 3.37 -2.38
CA LEU A 20 21.35 3.38 -1.25
C LEU A 20 22.04 2.91 0.03
N ARG A 21 22.75 1.76 -0.03
CA ARG A 21 23.51 1.23 1.12
C ARG A 21 24.56 2.22 1.62
N ASP A 22 25.32 2.83 0.70
CA ASP A 22 26.34 3.83 1.04
C ASP A 22 25.72 5.09 1.64
N SER A 23 24.55 5.51 1.13
CA SER A 23 23.81 6.65 1.67
C SER A 23 23.30 6.37 3.06
N VAL A 24 22.63 5.22 3.27
CA VAL A 24 22.12 4.79 4.58
C VAL A 24 23.27 4.63 5.56
N SER A 25 24.37 3.96 5.17
CA SER A 25 25.52 3.73 6.05
C SER A 25 26.17 5.03 6.50
N ARG A 26 26.28 6.03 5.62
CA ARG A 26 26.79 7.37 6.00
C ARG A 26 25.86 8.03 7.01
N GLN A 27 24.57 8.12 6.69
CA GLN A 27 23.59 8.76 7.58
C GLN A 27 23.53 8.08 8.95
N MET A 28 23.54 6.73 9.00
CA MET A 28 23.53 5.99 10.28
C MET A 28 24.80 6.23 11.12
N LYS A 29 25.99 6.34 10.47
CA LYS A 29 27.23 6.69 11.16
C LYS A 29 27.22 8.13 11.69
N ASP A 30 26.68 9.07 10.90
CA ASP A 30 26.61 10.49 11.28
C ASP A 30 25.65 10.72 12.47
N LEU A 31 24.68 9.82 12.67
CA LEU A 31 23.77 9.88 13.83
C LEU A 31 24.47 9.60 15.16
N ASP A 32 25.62 8.91 15.17
CA ASP A 32 26.47 8.57 16.34
C ASP A 32 25.69 8.11 17.60
N LYS A 33 24.57 7.40 17.39
CA LYS A 33 23.67 6.98 18.48
C LYS A 33 23.97 5.57 18.99
N GLY A 34 25.05 4.92 18.52
CA GLY A 34 25.38 3.53 18.87
C GLY A 34 24.27 2.55 18.44
N ILE A 35 23.59 2.84 17.34
CA ILE A 35 22.47 2.05 16.81
C ILE A 35 23.04 0.86 16.04
N ASP A 36 22.61 -0.35 16.38
CA ASP A 36 22.91 -1.54 15.58
C ASP A 36 22.03 -1.55 14.31
N TYR A 37 22.64 -1.79 13.14
CA TYR A 37 21.91 -1.87 11.89
C TYR A 37 22.54 -2.87 10.93
N ASP A 38 21.69 -3.45 10.08
CA ASP A 38 22.07 -4.41 9.06
C ASP A 38 21.24 -4.19 7.79
N PHE A 39 21.63 -4.88 6.72
CA PHE A 39 20.99 -4.80 5.42
C PHE A 39 20.55 -6.17 4.94
N HIS A 40 19.37 -6.23 4.33
CA HIS A 40 18.88 -7.39 3.62
C HIS A 40 18.48 -7.03 2.19
N ALA A 41 19.13 -7.66 1.20
CA ALA A 41 18.77 -7.57 -0.20
C ALA A 41 17.76 -8.67 -0.52
N ALA A 42 16.54 -8.32 -0.85
CA ALA A 42 15.53 -9.26 -1.28
C ALA A 42 15.48 -9.36 -2.79
N ALA A 43 15.41 -10.57 -3.33
CA ALA A 43 15.29 -10.79 -4.77
C ALA A 43 13.94 -10.26 -5.31
N ASP A 44 12.90 -10.36 -4.50
CA ASP A 44 11.55 -9.91 -4.79
C ASP A 44 10.77 -9.61 -3.48
N PRO A 45 9.58 -8.98 -3.55
CA PRO A 45 8.75 -8.71 -2.38
C PRO A 45 8.35 -9.96 -1.58
N GLU A 46 8.16 -11.10 -2.22
CA GLU A 46 7.78 -12.34 -1.53
C GLU A 46 8.96 -12.91 -0.70
N GLU A 47 10.18 -12.76 -1.19
CA GLU A 47 11.39 -13.11 -0.43
C GLU A 47 11.55 -12.17 0.76
N ALA A 48 11.35 -10.85 0.59
CA ALA A 48 11.37 -9.87 1.69
C ALA A 48 10.37 -10.25 2.79
N LEU A 49 9.13 -10.61 2.43
CA LEU A 49 8.11 -11.05 3.38
C LEU A 49 8.57 -12.27 4.17
N ARG A 50 9.06 -13.32 3.47
CA ARG A 50 9.55 -14.55 4.12
C ARG A 50 10.72 -14.29 5.06
N HIS A 51 11.69 -13.46 4.62
CA HIS A 51 12.84 -13.11 5.43
C HIS A 51 12.45 -12.39 6.72
N VAL A 52 11.59 -11.36 6.60
CA VAL A 52 11.11 -10.58 7.76
C VAL A 52 10.35 -11.47 8.74
N SER A 53 9.45 -12.33 8.24
CA SER A 53 8.71 -13.27 9.08
C SER A 53 9.64 -14.23 9.83
N LEU A 54 10.59 -14.85 9.11
CA LEU A 54 11.57 -15.75 9.73
C LEU A 54 12.45 -15.04 10.75
N TYR A 55 12.91 -13.82 10.44
CA TYR A 55 13.70 -13.02 11.37
C TYR A 55 12.92 -12.74 12.66
N CYS A 56 11.65 -12.38 12.56
CA CYS A 56 10.80 -12.14 13.72
C CYS A 56 10.65 -13.38 14.61
N ASP A 57 10.50 -14.56 14.00
CA ASP A 57 10.39 -15.84 14.72
C ASP A 57 11.69 -16.22 15.45
N LEU A 58 12.84 -15.95 14.85
CA LEU A 58 14.16 -16.27 15.41
C LEU A 58 14.64 -15.26 16.46
N HIS A 59 14.21 -14.00 16.37
CA HIS A 59 14.72 -12.89 17.20
C HIS A 59 13.60 -12.20 17.98
N LYS A 60 12.77 -12.97 18.70
CA LYS A 60 11.59 -12.47 19.42
C LYS A 60 11.91 -11.38 20.43
N ASP A 61 13.05 -11.50 21.10
CA ASP A 61 13.46 -10.64 22.22
C ASP A 61 14.22 -9.37 21.77
N ILE A 62 14.43 -9.17 20.45
CA ILE A 62 15.17 -8.01 19.94
C ILE A 62 14.17 -7.01 19.35
N ASP A 63 14.08 -5.83 19.94
CA ASP A 63 13.28 -4.73 19.38
C ASP A 63 13.91 -4.26 18.07
N THR A 64 13.21 -4.53 16.94
CA THR A 64 13.74 -4.29 15.61
C THR A 64 12.79 -3.40 14.80
N CYS A 65 13.34 -2.34 14.21
CA CYS A 65 12.68 -1.58 13.17
C CYS A 65 13.10 -2.12 11.80
N PHE A 66 12.16 -2.66 11.04
CA PHE A 66 12.35 -3.13 9.66
C PHE A 66 12.06 -1.98 8.72
N VAL A 67 13.07 -1.45 8.07
CA VAL A 67 12.97 -0.28 7.20
C VAL A 67 12.87 -0.72 5.75
N ALA A 68 11.68 -0.58 5.16
CA ALA A 68 11.48 -0.79 3.75
C ALA A 68 12.10 0.37 2.95
N CYS A 69 13.08 0.06 2.12
CA CYS A 69 13.79 1.00 1.24
C CYS A 69 13.35 0.76 -0.20
N GLY A 70 12.13 1.16 -0.54
CA GLY A 70 11.57 0.91 -1.88
C GLY A 70 10.11 1.34 -2.01
N GLY A 71 9.48 0.87 -3.09
CA GLY A 71 8.09 1.20 -3.43
C GLY A 71 7.04 0.47 -2.58
N ASP A 72 5.78 0.63 -2.99
CA ASP A 72 4.62 0.11 -2.28
C ASP A 72 4.65 -1.43 -2.10
N ALA A 73 5.12 -2.16 -3.12
CA ALA A 73 5.17 -3.62 -3.09
C ALA A 73 6.12 -4.16 -2.01
N LEU A 74 7.32 -3.57 -1.91
CA LEU A 74 8.29 -3.93 -0.88
C LEU A 74 7.78 -3.54 0.50
N THR A 75 7.23 -2.33 0.66
CA THR A 75 6.67 -1.85 1.93
C THR A 75 5.56 -2.79 2.44
N ALA A 76 4.66 -3.19 1.55
CA ALA A 76 3.59 -4.13 1.90
C ALA A 76 4.12 -5.54 2.21
N ALA A 77 5.18 -5.98 1.57
CA ALA A 77 5.83 -7.26 1.86
C ALA A 77 6.49 -7.25 3.25
N VAL A 78 7.27 -6.21 3.57
CA VAL A 78 7.87 -6.04 4.90
C VAL A 78 6.78 -5.98 5.98
N ALA A 79 5.73 -5.17 5.78
CA ALA A 79 4.60 -5.09 6.69
C ALA A 79 3.89 -6.45 6.85
N GLY A 80 3.71 -7.19 5.76
CA GLY A 80 3.14 -8.55 5.77
C GLY A 80 3.96 -9.53 6.60
N GLY A 81 5.29 -9.45 6.53
CA GLY A 81 6.21 -10.25 7.34
C GLY A 81 6.16 -9.93 8.83
N LEU A 82 5.70 -8.72 9.19
CA LEU A 82 5.53 -8.30 10.59
C LEU A 82 4.19 -8.75 11.21
N MET A 83 3.29 -9.33 10.42
CA MET A 83 1.98 -9.73 10.92
C MET A 83 2.10 -10.75 12.05
N GLY A 84 1.62 -10.37 13.24
CA GLY A 84 1.67 -11.21 14.44
C GLY A 84 3.04 -11.27 15.13
N ALA A 85 4.02 -10.46 14.73
CA ALA A 85 5.37 -10.51 15.26
C ALA A 85 5.57 -9.88 16.66
N GLY A 86 4.51 -9.30 17.25
CA GLY A 86 4.54 -8.68 18.58
C GLY A 86 4.96 -7.22 18.58
N GLU A 87 4.90 -6.58 19.76
CA GLU A 87 5.06 -5.12 19.90
C GLU A 87 6.46 -4.60 19.61
N GLY A 88 7.50 -5.40 19.82
CA GLY A 88 8.90 -5.04 19.57
C GLY A 88 9.29 -5.00 18.09
N LYS A 89 8.40 -5.34 17.18
CA LYS A 89 8.63 -5.36 15.73
C LYS A 89 7.85 -4.22 15.07
N THR A 90 8.56 -3.39 14.33
CA THR A 90 7.97 -2.14 13.79
C THR A 90 8.40 -1.94 12.35
N LEU A 91 7.50 -1.42 11.53
CA LEU A 91 7.76 -1.01 10.17
C LEU A 91 8.36 0.40 10.16
N GLY A 92 9.48 0.58 9.46
CA GLY A 92 9.96 1.87 8.99
C GLY A 92 9.81 1.96 7.47
N VAL A 93 9.75 3.18 6.94
CA VAL A 93 9.83 3.43 5.51
C VAL A 93 10.91 4.47 5.27
N TYR A 94 11.82 4.20 4.34
CA TYR A 94 12.80 5.15 3.87
C TYR A 94 12.55 5.44 2.39
N ASP A 95 12.04 6.63 2.10
CA ASP A 95 11.61 7.05 0.76
C ASP A 95 12.19 8.42 0.38
N PRO A 96 13.47 8.48 0.01
CA PRO A 96 14.09 9.73 -0.44
C PRO A 96 13.55 10.21 -1.80
N SER A 97 12.85 9.36 -2.53
CA SER A 97 12.24 9.68 -3.83
C SER A 97 10.88 10.36 -3.72
N GLY A 98 10.21 10.23 -2.59
CA GLY A 98 8.85 10.72 -2.38
C GLY A 98 7.78 9.99 -3.22
N THR A 99 8.03 8.73 -3.60
CA THR A 99 7.11 7.96 -4.47
C THR A 99 6.27 6.93 -3.72
N ASN A 100 6.62 6.60 -2.49
CA ASN A 100 5.92 5.61 -1.69
C ASN A 100 4.55 6.11 -1.23
N SER A 101 3.49 5.36 -1.48
CA SER A 101 2.11 5.75 -1.17
C SER A 101 1.83 5.86 0.33
N LEU A 102 2.47 5.01 1.15
CA LEU A 102 2.32 5.06 2.61
C LEU A 102 3.02 6.31 3.18
N ALA A 103 4.20 6.66 2.66
CA ALA A 103 4.90 7.89 3.04
C ALA A 103 4.07 9.13 2.67
N LYS A 104 3.49 9.16 1.47
CA LYS A 104 2.61 10.27 1.01
C LYS A 104 1.36 10.45 1.87
N TYR A 105 0.87 9.40 2.49
CA TYR A 105 -0.29 9.50 3.39
C TYR A 105 -0.03 10.47 4.56
N TYR A 106 1.21 10.51 5.07
CA TYR A 106 1.64 11.37 6.17
C TYR A 106 2.20 12.69 5.63
N GLU A 107 1.31 13.52 5.11
CA GLU A 107 1.64 14.83 4.55
C GLU A 107 2.47 15.69 5.52
N GLY A 108 3.57 16.27 5.04
CA GLY A 108 4.46 17.09 5.85
C GLY A 108 5.54 16.32 6.61
N MET A 109 5.47 14.98 6.69
CA MET A 109 6.51 14.16 7.29
C MET A 109 7.61 13.80 6.28
N ASP A 110 8.87 13.83 6.73
CA ASP A 110 10.01 13.56 5.86
C ASP A 110 10.51 12.11 6.01
N PHE A 111 9.99 11.23 5.20
CA PHE A 111 10.42 9.82 5.10
C PHE A 111 11.75 9.63 4.36
N GLY A 112 12.34 10.68 3.81
CA GLY A 112 13.68 10.66 3.20
C GLY A 112 14.82 10.90 4.21
N SER A 113 14.52 11.22 5.47
CA SER A 113 15.49 11.49 6.53
C SER A 113 15.57 10.35 7.54
N LEU A 114 16.71 9.67 7.60
CA LEU A 114 16.94 8.63 8.62
C LEU A 114 17.03 9.21 10.03
N ALA A 115 17.50 10.42 10.20
CA ALA A 115 17.52 11.10 11.49
C ALA A 115 16.11 11.25 12.07
N LYS A 116 15.17 11.71 11.24
CA LYS A 116 13.77 11.84 11.61
C LYS A 116 13.09 10.49 11.82
N LEU A 117 13.45 9.48 11.04
CA LEU A 117 12.95 8.11 11.24
C LEU A 117 13.39 7.53 12.58
N VAL A 118 14.68 7.69 12.93
CA VAL A 118 15.25 7.19 14.19
C VAL A 118 14.64 7.90 15.41
N ASP A 119 14.33 9.18 15.29
CA ASP A 119 13.66 9.96 16.33
C ASP A 119 12.12 9.90 16.25
N GLY A 120 11.59 9.14 15.30
CA GLY A 120 10.16 8.98 15.04
C GLY A 120 9.41 8.21 16.12
N THR A 121 8.08 8.20 15.99
CA THR A 121 7.18 7.56 16.96
C THR A 121 6.38 6.44 16.29
N PRO A 122 6.41 5.21 16.83
CA PRO A 122 5.57 4.12 16.34
C PRO A 122 4.08 4.36 16.56
N ALA A 123 3.30 4.31 15.50
CA ALA A 123 1.85 4.41 15.52
C ALA A 123 1.22 3.14 14.91
N PRO A 124 0.11 2.62 15.47
CA PRO A 124 -0.59 1.48 14.88
C PRO A 124 -1.24 1.87 13.56
N ILE A 125 -1.12 0.99 12.56
CA ILE A 125 -1.83 1.10 11.30
C ILE A 125 -2.59 -0.19 11.00
N ASP A 126 -3.69 -0.07 10.30
CA ASP A 126 -4.49 -1.18 9.82
C ASP A 126 -3.85 -1.76 8.54
N MET A 127 -4.25 -2.98 8.19
CA MET A 127 -3.93 -3.59 6.89
C MET A 127 -5.19 -4.22 6.30
N ILE A 128 -5.24 -4.32 4.98
CA ILE A 128 -6.27 -5.10 4.28
C ILE A 128 -5.74 -6.50 4.05
N ARG A 129 -6.40 -7.50 4.61
CA ARG A 129 -6.16 -8.90 4.28
C ARG A 129 -7.08 -9.31 3.13
N VAL A 130 -6.52 -9.83 2.04
CA VAL A 130 -7.26 -10.42 0.93
C VAL A 130 -6.85 -11.88 0.80
N ASN A 131 -7.77 -12.80 1.10
CA ASN A 131 -7.48 -14.23 1.20
C ASN A 131 -6.30 -14.47 2.17
N ASN A 132 -5.15 -14.92 1.66
CA ASN A 132 -3.92 -15.15 2.44
C ASN A 132 -2.85 -14.06 2.23
N SER A 133 -3.17 -13.00 1.49
CA SER A 133 -2.25 -11.89 1.19
C SER A 133 -2.68 -10.62 1.90
N TYR A 134 -1.77 -9.63 1.96
CA TYR A 134 -2.00 -8.36 2.66
C TYR A 134 -1.66 -7.18 1.77
N ALA A 135 -2.37 -6.07 1.98
CA ALA A 135 -2.04 -4.76 1.44
C ALA A 135 -2.02 -3.73 2.57
N VAL A 136 -1.10 -2.77 2.49
CA VAL A 136 -0.99 -1.64 3.43
C VAL A 136 -1.79 -0.44 2.94
N ASN A 137 -1.69 -0.13 1.65
CA ASN A 137 -2.33 1.04 1.06
C ASN A 137 -3.62 0.70 0.34
N ALA A 138 -3.56 -0.15 -0.68
CA ALA A 138 -4.74 -0.42 -1.49
C ALA A 138 -4.67 -1.73 -2.29
N CYS A 139 -5.86 -2.25 -2.56
CA CYS A 139 -6.09 -3.31 -3.55
C CYS A 139 -6.82 -2.70 -4.74
N VAL A 140 -6.32 -2.90 -5.96
CA VAL A 140 -6.84 -2.25 -7.17
C VAL A 140 -7.06 -3.26 -8.28
N MET A 141 -8.21 -3.20 -8.94
CA MET A 141 -8.53 -3.94 -10.17
C MET A 141 -8.87 -2.93 -11.28
N GLY A 142 -8.40 -3.17 -12.49
CA GLY A 142 -8.76 -2.39 -13.68
C GLY A 142 -7.73 -1.34 -14.10
N LEU A 143 -6.64 -1.19 -13.37
CA LEU A 143 -5.55 -0.25 -13.71
C LEU A 143 -4.29 -0.95 -14.24
N GLU A 144 -4.30 -2.24 -14.47
CA GLU A 144 -3.12 -3.04 -14.83
C GLU A 144 -2.42 -2.54 -16.12
N SER A 145 -3.18 -1.86 -17.00
CA SER A 145 -2.66 -1.27 -18.24
C SER A 145 -2.39 0.24 -18.15
N MET A 146 -2.59 0.86 -16.99
CA MET A 146 -2.54 2.32 -16.82
C MET A 146 -1.41 2.80 -15.90
N VAL A 147 -0.70 1.88 -15.25
CA VAL A 147 0.41 2.18 -14.36
C VAL A 147 1.72 1.90 -15.12
N ASP A 148 2.47 2.94 -15.46
CA ASP A 148 3.76 2.85 -16.17
C ASP A 148 4.96 3.22 -15.29
N GLY A 149 4.89 2.99 -13.99
CA GLY A 149 5.99 3.30 -13.05
C GLY A 149 6.22 4.80 -12.79
N LYS A 150 5.49 5.67 -13.49
CA LYS A 150 5.56 7.14 -13.31
C LYS A 150 4.27 7.73 -12.72
N GLY A 151 3.37 6.85 -12.26
CA GLY A 151 2.05 7.24 -11.78
C GLY A 151 0.94 6.96 -12.80
N LEU A 152 -0.29 7.24 -12.39
CA LEU A 152 -1.46 7.01 -13.23
C LEU A 152 -1.56 8.10 -14.28
N THR A 153 -1.29 7.75 -15.53
CA THR A 153 -1.66 8.58 -16.69
C THR A 153 -2.80 7.90 -17.45
N PRO A 154 -4.08 8.21 -17.14
CA PRO A 154 -5.19 7.64 -17.85
C PRO A 154 -5.23 8.18 -19.28
N SER A 155 -4.41 7.59 -20.15
CA SER A 155 -4.47 7.91 -21.57
C SER A 155 -5.76 7.32 -22.18
N LEU A 156 -6.37 8.05 -23.10
CA LEU A 156 -7.57 7.56 -23.81
C LEU A 156 -7.31 6.20 -24.47
N SER A 157 -6.08 5.95 -24.93
CA SER A 157 -5.69 4.66 -25.52
C SER A 157 -5.64 3.52 -24.50
N ALA A 158 -5.24 3.78 -23.26
CA ALA A 158 -5.27 2.79 -22.18
C ALA A 158 -6.72 2.49 -21.77
N VAL A 159 -7.57 3.52 -21.67
CA VAL A 159 -9.01 3.38 -21.42
C VAL A 159 -9.69 2.53 -22.50
N LEU A 160 -9.35 2.74 -23.78
CA LEU A 160 -9.92 1.98 -24.90
C LEU A 160 -9.46 0.51 -24.95
N LYS A 161 -8.31 0.18 -24.39
CA LYS A 161 -7.76 -1.18 -24.31
C LYS A 161 -8.23 -1.95 -23.08
N SER A 162 -8.80 -1.25 -22.09
CA SER A 162 -9.26 -1.87 -20.85
C SER A 162 -10.57 -2.63 -21.06
N SER A 163 -10.71 -3.74 -20.37
CA SER A 163 -11.90 -4.58 -20.42
C SER A 163 -12.77 -4.33 -19.19
N PHE A 164 -14.08 -4.20 -19.44
CA PHE A 164 -15.08 -4.18 -18.38
C PHE A 164 -15.32 -5.58 -17.85
N ARG A 165 -15.57 -5.69 -16.54
CA ARG A 165 -15.76 -6.97 -15.87
C ARG A 165 -17.12 -7.02 -15.19
N SER A 166 -17.84 -8.14 -15.36
CA SER A 166 -18.99 -8.45 -14.52
C SER A 166 -18.47 -9.07 -13.24
N VAL A 167 -18.62 -8.37 -12.13
CA VAL A 167 -18.22 -8.82 -10.81
C VAL A 167 -19.40 -8.70 -9.86
N LYS A 168 -19.53 -9.65 -8.95
CA LYS A 168 -20.47 -9.59 -7.84
C LYS A 168 -19.70 -9.10 -6.62
N ILE A 169 -20.15 -8.01 -6.04
CA ILE A 169 -19.52 -7.40 -4.87
C ILE A 169 -20.49 -7.45 -3.70
N THR A 170 -20.02 -7.95 -2.57
CA THR A 170 -20.75 -7.95 -1.29
C THR A 170 -19.97 -7.12 -0.28
N VAL A 171 -20.62 -6.14 0.34
CA VAL A 171 -20.02 -5.20 1.29
C VAL A 171 -20.68 -5.41 2.65
N ASP A 172 -19.92 -5.81 3.66
CA ASP A 172 -20.40 -6.12 5.01
C ASP A 172 -21.66 -7.03 5.00
N GLY A 173 -21.64 -8.05 4.12
CA GLY A 173 -22.73 -9.00 3.95
C GLY A 173 -23.89 -8.53 3.08
N VAL A 174 -23.87 -7.31 2.54
CA VAL A 174 -24.91 -6.78 1.67
C VAL A 174 -24.43 -6.71 0.22
N ALA A 175 -25.19 -7.32 -0.70
CA ALA A 175 -24.86 -7.27 -2.12
C ALA A 175 -24.95 -5.85 -2.66
N LEU A 176 -23.95 -5.44 -3.45
CA LEU A 176 -23.87 -4.15 -4.10
C LEU A 176 -24.21 -4.31 -5.58
N ASP A 177 -25.23 -3.60 -6.04
CA ASP A 177 -25.55 -3.53 -7.48
C ASP A 177 -24.56 -2.60 -8.19
N THR A 178 -23.59 -3.19 -8.88
CA THR A 178 -22.53 -2.45 -9.58
C THR A 178 -22.67 -2.47 -11.09
N GLY A 179 -23.45 -3.40 -11.63
CA GLY A 179 -23.45 -3.67 -13.08
C GLY A 179 -22.06 -4.12 -13.56
N SER A 180 -21.66 -3.62 -14.73
CA SER A 180 -20.31 -3.85 -15.27
C SER A 180 -19.33 -2.84 -14.68
N VAL A 181 -18.22 -3.34 -14.14
CA VAL A 181 -17.20 -2.56 -13.40
C VAL A 181 -15.99 -2.32 -14.29
N PHE A 182 -15.54 -1.08 -14.31
CA PHE A 182 -14.27 -0.67 -14.92
C PHE A 182 -13.12 -0.73 -13.92
N LEU A 183 -13.28 -0.06 -12.79
CA LEU A 183 -12.30 0.04 -11.73
C LEU A 183 -12.94 -0.32 -10.40
N PHE A 184 -12.18 -1.01 -9.60
CA PHE A 184 -12.51 -1.32 -8.21
C PHE A 184 -11.27 -1.05 -7.36
N THR A 185 -11.45 -0.32 -6.26
CA THR A 185 -10.39 -0.09 -5.27
C THR A 185 -10.90 -0.39 -3.87
N LEU A 186 -10.06 -1.04 -3.07
CA LEU A 186 -10.19 -1.12 -1.62
C LEU A 186 -8.97 -0.39 -1.03
N ALA A 187 -9.19 0.71 -0.37
CA ALA A 187 -8.12 1.57 0.11
C ALA A 187 -8.12 1.65 1.64
N ASN A 188 -6.94 1.50 2.21
CA ASN A 188 -6.61 1.77 3.61
C ASN A 188 -5.85 3.10 3.74
N GLY A 189 -5.12 3.48 2.69
CA GLY A 189 -4.44 4.75 2.54
C GLY A 189 -5.10 5.66 1.50
N LYS A 190 -4.70 6.93 1.44
CA LYS A 190 -5.21 7.91 0.47
C LYS A 190 -4.73 7.62 -0.95
N TYR A 191 -3.55 7.01 -1.10
CA TYR A 191 -2.84 6.84 -2.36
C TYR A 191 -2.60 5.37 -2.68
N ALA A 192 -2.52 5.06 -3.97
CA ALA A 192 -2.14 3.75 -4.51
C ALA A 192 -1.24 3.91 -5.73
N GLY A 193 -0.40 2.91 -6.03
CA GLY A 193 0.39 2.85 -7.25
C GLY A 193 1.30 4.06 -7.47
N GLY A 194 1.90 4.56 -6.38
CA GLY A 194 2.85 5.66 -6.46
C GLY A 194 2.25 7.06 -6.65
N GLY A 195 0.93 7.22 -6.52
CA GLY A 195 0.34 8.56 -6.58
C GLY A 195 -1.12 8.70 -7.00
N LEU A 196 -1.81 7.60 -7.30
CA LEU A 196 -3.26 7.64 -7.51
C LEU A 196 -3.96 8.03 -6.21
N HIS A 197 -4.62 9.17 -6.18
CA HIS A 197 -5.38 9.66 -5.01
C HIS A 197 -6.75 8.99 -4.96
N CYS A 198 -6.78 7.69 -4.69
CA CYS A 198 -7.97 6.84 -4.85
C CYS A 198 -8.99 6.96 -3.71
N ALA A 199 -8.58 7.41 -2.54
CA ALA A 199 -9.43 7.53 -1.35
C ALA A 199 -9.02 8.73 -0.47
N PRO A 200 -9.36 9.98 -0.85
CA PRO A 200 -8.88 11.19 -0.16
C PRO A 200 -9.20 11.25 1.33
N LEU A 201 -10.28 10.61 1.77
CA LEU A 201 -10.76 10.60 3.14
C LEU A 201 -10.39 9.33 3.92
N ALA A 202 -9.59 8.44 3.33
CA ALA A 202 -9.19 7.20 4.00
C ALA A 202 -8.36 7.48 5.25
N LEU A 203 -8.62 6.69 6.30
CA LEU A 203 -7.87 6.68 7.55
C LEU A 203 -7.30 5.28 7.75
N ASN A 204 -5.98 5.18 7.88
CA ASN A 204 -5.29 3.90 7.94
C ASN A 204 -5.25 3.26 9.35
N ASN A 205 -6.08 3.75 10.27
CA ASN A 205 -6.11 3.28 11.66
C ASN A 205 -7.52 3.31 12.31
N ASP A 206 -8.59 3.26 11.51
CA ASP A 206 -9.97 3.37 12.00
C ASP A 206 -10.78 2.06 11.87
N GLY A 207 -10.13 0.96 11.49
CA GLY A 207 -10.74 -0.36 11.35
C GLY A 207 -11.66 -0.48 10.14
N LYS A 208 -11.51 0.36 9.12
CA LYS A 208 -12.31 0.36 7.89
C LYS A 208 -11.42 0.53 6.67
N MET A 209 -11.94 0.11 5.53
CA MET A 209 -11.37 0.38 4.20
C MET A 209 -12.38 1.15 3.36
N ASP A 210 -11.88 1.96 2.45
CA ASP A 210 -12.68 2.75 1.53
C ASP A 210 -12.80 2.02 0.20
N LEU A 211 -14.02 1.59 -0.13
CA LEU A 211 -14.36 0.99 -1.41
C LEU A 211 -14.73 2.09 -2.40
N CYS A 212 -14.12 2.08 -3.58
CA CYS A 212 -14.59 2.84 -4.73
C CYS A 212 -14.79 1.89 -5.93
N VAL A 213 -15.96 1.97 -6.55
CA VAL A 213 -16.32 1.20 -7.76
C VAL A 213 -16.69 2.18 -8.85
N ILE A 214 -15.95 2.20 -9.95
CA ILE A 214 -16.28 2.97 -11.14
C ILE A 214 -16.96 2.03 -12.16
N ARG A 215 -18.14 2.41 -12.60
CA ARG A 215 -18.96 1.63 -13.53
C ARG A 215 -18.49 1.79 -14.97
N ASN A 216 -18.95 0.89 -15.81
CA ASN A 216 -18.80 1.01 -17.26
C ASN A 216 -19.55 2.25 -17.78
N MET A 217 -18.88 3.01 -18.63
CA MET A 217 -19.43 4.20 -19.25
C MET A 217 -18.69 4.51 -20.57
N PRO A 218 -19.21 5.43 -21.42
CA PRO A 218 -18.51 5.83 -22.64
C PRO A 218 -17.09 6.36 -22.37
N PRO A 219 -16.08 6.06 -23.22
CA PRO A 219 -14.67 6.37 -22.99
C PRO A 219 -14.37 7.84 -22.66
N ALA A 220 -15.06 8.77 -23.33
CA ALA A 220 -14.85 10.20 -23.07
C ALA A 220 -15.30 10.62 -21.66
N ARG A 221 -16.37 10.00 -21.13
CA ARG A 221 -16.83 10.24 -19.76
C ARG A 221 -15.90 9.55 -18.76
N LEU A 222 -15.51 8.30 -19.04
CA LEU A 222 -14.59 7.53 -18.21
C LEU A 222 -13.25 8.24 -18.01
N SER A 223 -12.70 8.84 -19.09
CA SER A 223 -11.47 9.64 -18.98
C SER A 223 -11.61 10.81 -18.01
N LYS A 224 -12.75 11.50 -17.99
CA LYS A 224 -12.99 12.60 -17.03
C LYS A 224 -13.12 12.11 -15.60
N VAL A 225 -13.85 11.00 -15.39
CA VAL A 225 -14.02 10.37 -14.07
C VAL A 225 -12.66 9.90 -13.52
N LEU A 226 -11.83 9.27 -14.35
CA LEU A 226 -10.48 8.83 -13.94
C LEU A 226 -9.55 10.00 -13.63
N HIS A 227 -9.69 11.12 -14.36
CA HIS A 227 -8.92 12.33 -14.06
C HIS A 227 -9.33 12.92 -12.70
N ALA A 228 -10.64 13.00 -12.43
CA ALA A 228 -11.16 13.44 -11.14
C ALA A 228 -10.74 12.50 -9.99
N LEU A 229 -10.73 11.17 -10.24
CA LEU A 229 -10.22 10.21 -9.27
C LEU A 229 -8.73 10.45 -8.99
N ALA A 230 -7.92 10.59 -10.04
CA ALA A 230 -6.47 10.78 -9.90
C ALA A 230 -6.09 12.07 -9.15
N SER A 231 -6.90 13.12 -9.31
CA SER A 231 -6.74 14.40 -8.59
C SER A 231 -7.39 14.42 -7.20
N GLY A 232 -8.11 13.36 -6.81
CA GLY A 232 -8.80 13.29 -5.52
C GLY A 232 -10.09 14.10 -5.45
N THR A 233 -10.57 14.66 -6.57
CA THR A 233 -11.76 15.53 -6.63
C THR A 233 -13.05 14.81 -7.00
N LEU A 234 -13.00 13.49 -7.24
CA LEU A 234 -14.16 12.73 -7.72
C LEU A 234 -15.41 12.89 -6.83
N ALA A 235 -15.22 12.93 -5.52
CA ALA A 235 -16.33 13.06 -4.56
C ALA A 235 -16.92 14.48 -4.53
N ASP A 236 -16.17 15.48 -4.96
CA ASP A 236 -16.55 16.90 -4.92
C ASP A 236 -17.31 17.32 -6.18
N GLU A 237 -17.38 16.46 -7.21
CA GLU A 237 -18.03 16.75 -8.48
C GLU A 237 -19.41 16.07 -8.60
N PRO A 238 -20.52 16.78 -8.33
CA PRO A 238 -21.88 16.22 -8.41
C PRO A 238 -22.21 15.59 -9.79
N ALA A 239 -21.55 16.09 -10.85
CA ALA A 239 -21.74 15.57 -12.21
C ALA A 239 -21.36 14.08 -12.35
N PHE A 240 -20.56 13.52 -11.44
CA PHE A 240 -20.13 12.12 -11.47
C PHE A 240 -20.84 11.22 -10.45
N ALA A 241 -21.78 11.74 -9.67
CA ALA A 241 -22.41 10.99 -8.56
C ALA A 241 -23.07 9.65 -8.99
N GLY A 242 -23.49 9.52 -10.26
CA GLY A 242 -24.06 8.28 -10.81
C GLY A 242 -23.02 7.32 -11.42
N ASP A 243 -21.77 7.75 -11.58
CA ASP A 243 -20.73 7.03 -12.31
C ASP A 243 -19.92 6.10 -11.43
N TYR A 244 -19.92 6.35 -10.11
CA TYR A 244 -19.18 5.57 -9.14
C TYR A 244 -20.02 5.25 -7.91
N THR A 245 -19.53 4.35 -7.09
CA THR A 245 -20.04 4.06 -5.74
C THR A 245 -18.88 4.09 -4.77
N ALA A 246 -18.99 4.89 -3.71
CA ALA A 246 -18.06 4.90 -2.61
C ALA A 246 -18.74 4.38 -1.33
N ARG A 247 -18.06 3.51 -0.57
CA ARG A 247 -18.53 2.94 0.68
C ARG A 247 -17.36 2.71 1.61
N ARG A 248 -17.59 2.89 2.91
CA ARG A 248 -16.65 2.45 3.94
C ARG A 248 -17.10 1.10 4.47
N ALA A 249 -16.19 0.14 4.59
CA ALA A 249 -16.49 -1.25 4.90
C ALA A 249 -15.45 -1.87 5.85
N LYS A 250 -15.85 -2.91 6.57
CA LYS A 250 -14.94 -3.80 7.31
C LYS A 250 -14.59 -5.05 6.50
N SER A 251 -15.51 -5.49 5.65
CA SER A 251 -15.33 -6.65 4.78
C SER A 251 -15.93 -6.42 3.40
N VAL A 252 -15.24 -6.93 2.37
CA VAL A 252 -15.72 -6.93 1.00
C VAL A 252 -15.40 -8.28 0.36
N GLU A 253 -16.40 -8.88 -0.27
CA GLU A 253 -16.25 -10.09 -1.06
C GLU A 253 -16.48 -9.77 -2.54
N VAL A 254 -15.61 -10.30 -3.39
CA VAL A 254 -15.68 -10.14 -4.85
C VAL A 254 -15.68 -11.50 -5.50
N GLU A 255 -16.68 -11.77 -6.31
CA GLU A 255 -16.81 -13.00 -7.09
C GLU A 255 -16.85 -12.69 -8.60
N CYS A 256 -16.11 -13.44 -9.39
CA CYS A 256 -15.98 -13.28 -10.83
C CYS A 256 -16.19 -14.58 -11.56
N ALA A 257 -16.78 -14.53 -12.77
CA ALA A 257 -16.97 -15.73 -13.60
C ALA A 257 -15.63 -16.26 -14.19
N LYS A 258 -14.65 -15.36 -14.39
CA LYS A 258 -13.30 -15.66 -14.90
C LYS A 258 -12.25 -15.12 -13.95
N ASP A 259 -11.04 -15.65 -14.05
CA ASP A 259 -9.93 -15.10 -13.31
C ASP A 259 -9.70 -13.63 -13.64
N ILE A 260 -9.51 -12.85 -12.60
CA ILE A 260 -9.11 -11.44 -12.67
C ILE A 260 -7.84 -11.22 -11.84
N THR A 261 -7.13 -10.17 -12.14
CA THR A 261 -5.99 -9.72 -11.35
C THR A 261 -6.43 -8.60 -10.42
N LEU A 262 -6.17 -8.77 -9.13
CA LEU A 262 -6.25 -7.74 -8.12
C LEU A 262 -4.82 -7.37 -7.72
N SER A 263 -4.43 -6.12 -7.90
CA SER A 263 -3.12 -5.62 -7.48
C SER A 263 -3.17 -5.21 -6.01
N LEU A 264 -2.35 -5.82 -5.17
CA LEU A 264 -2.19 -5.52 -3.74
C LEU A 264 -0.90 -4.72 -3.57
N ASP A 265 -0.98 -3.41 -3.51
CA ASP A 265 0.19 -2.51 -3.47
C ASP A 265 1.22 -2.83 -4.57
N GLY A 266 0.77 -3.12 -5.79
CA GLY A 266 1.62 -3.49 -6.92
C GLY A 266 1.90 -4.99 -7.08
N ARG A 267 1.58 -5.83 -6.09
CA ARG A 267 1.74 -7.29 -6.18
C ARG A 267 0.46 -7.94 -6.74
N PRO A 268 0.53 -8.75 -7.81
CA PRO A 268 -0.65 -9.35 -8.42
C PRO A 268 -1.19 -10.52 -7.59
N LEU A 269 -2.50 -10.54 -7.37
CA LEU A 269 -3.25 -11.68 -6.86
C LEU A 269 -4.28 -12.09 -7.93
N ILE A 270 -4.15 -13.29 -8.48
CA ILE A 270 -5.01 -13.80 -9.56
C ILE A 270 -6.02 -14.78 -8.98
N GLY A 271 -7.29 -14.65 -9.36
CA GLY A 271 -8.34 -15.56 -8.94
C GLY A 271 -9.74 -15.13 -9.37
N LYS A 272 -10.74 -15.88 -8.91
CA LYS A 272 -12.17 -15.63 -9.13
C LYS A 272 -12.89 -15.13 -7.90
N GLU A 273 -12.33 -15.40 -6.72
CA GLU A 273 -12.94 -15.08 -5.44
C GLU A 273 -11.92 -14.38 -4.55
N PHE A 274 -12.27 -13.20 -4.06
CA PHE A 274 -11.47 -12.41 -3.15
C PHE A 274 -12.29 -12.04 -1.93
N LYS A 275 -11.78 -12.40 -0.75
CA LYS A 275 -12.36 -12.05 0.54
C LYS A 275 -11.44 -11.07 1.24
N ALA A 276 -11.79 -9.79 1.18
CA ALA A 276 -11.06 -8.72 1.82
C ALA A 276 -11.66 -8.39 3.18
N ARG A 277 -10.79 -8.13 4.17
CA ARG A 277 -11.17 -7.63 5.48
C ARG A 277 -10.08 -6.74 6.05
N VAL A 278 -10.48 -5.76 6.84
CA VAL A 278 -9.53 -4.97 7.61
C VAL A 278 -9.02 -5.80 8.78
N VAL A 279 -7.71 -5.71 9.03
CA VAL A 279 -7.05 -6.18 10.24
C VAL A 279 -6.62 -4.93 11.01
N PRO A 280 -7.36 -4.56 12.07
CA PRO A 280 -7.08 -3.35 12.82
C PRO A 280 -5.74 -3.44 13.56
N SER A 281 -5.00 -2.32 13.62
CA SER A 281 -3.73 -2.20 14.33
C SER A 281 -2.76 -3.34 14.00
N ALA A 282 -2.73 -3.72 12.71
CA ALA A 282 -2.05 -4.93 12.23
C ALA A 282 -0.54 -4.85 12.40
N VAL A 283 0.04 -3.66 12.19
CA VAL A 283 1.47 -3.38 12.36
C VAL A 283 1.65 -2.00 12.96
N ARG A 284 2.84 -1.73 13.49
CA ARG A 284 3.22 -0.39 13.97
C ARG A 284 4.17 0.24 12.96
N LEU A 285 3.82 1.42 12.47
CA LEU A 285 4.65 2.22 11.58
C LEU A 285 5.39 3.29 12.38
N VAL A 286 6.68 3.44 12.16
CA VAL A 286 7.42 4.61 12.66
C VAL A 286 7.06 5.82 11.81
N VAL A 287 6.34 6.75 12.40
CA VAL A 287 6.10 8.07 11.80
C VAL A 287 7.31 8.95 12.12
N PRO A 288 8.00 9.50 11.10
CA PRO A 288 9.17 10.35 11.31
C PRO A 288 8.88 11.53 12.24
N ALA A 289 9.89 11.99 12.96
CA ALA A 289 9.79 13.23 13.75
C ALA A 289 9.59 14.44 12.82
N GLU A 290 8.98 15.51 13.35
CA GLU A 290 8.75 16.79 12.64
C GLU A 290 10.05 17.51 12.23
#